data_2bc9c077ddff4a0568d52cebc2d5b22b
#
_entry.id   2bc9c077ddff4a0568d52cebc2d5b22b
#
_cell.length_a   1.000
_cell.length_b   1.000
_cell.length_c   1.000
_cell.angle_alpha   90.00
_cell.angle_beta   90.00
_cell.angle_gamma   90.00
#
_symmetry.space_group_name_H-M   'P 1'
#
loop_
_entity.id
_entity.type
_entity.pdbx_description
1 polymer ?
#
loop_
_entity_poly.entity_id
_entity_poly.type
_entity_poly.pdbx_seq_one_letter_code
_entity_poly.pdbx_strand_id
1 'polypeptide(L)'
;MRGRSLALLVALFLTSMITVPAAQADTAPFPYTLSIQGGYGSAEVLVPVPAGTRPKRLSGRIVSSYSTPGDIIITLNGRTAARVPAVEGGRFDVDVRVGDVVDATVPVGLRAALEPDTDCLRDDQAVASLQNPVLRLDSTASTPRTIADFMSPGAASFTVVVPSQPTGAEQASGLDAVLALRHAFPEATGVRLAIGTTDKDPSALDRVVLIDETQSQTNSLTVTDGRLVASGPAQMLSSAAISLSDPNVRLLNLQTVSGVDSPADHEPLSNEADLQSAGIDSLTVTGVGTVGQTVTIPQALYGRPISQLIVRLRGAATPVLPGQQGRVNVIWNDDLVSSQALTQDSRVSLEFTVGSADLRATNYLTLQLQYQPAGGDCSNPPLPGTVDIDVGTSTLSATFGASEAPGFQRFPQSFAASIPVSLAPPEAM
;
A
#
# COMPACT_ATOMS: atom_id res chain seq x y z
N MET A 1 -4.87 -53.11 51.24
CA MET A 1 -4.62 -51.72 51.67
C MET A 1 -3.50 -51.14 50.84
N ARG A 2 -3.68 -49.93 50.28
CA ARG A 2 -2.81 -49.11 49.41
C ARG A 2 -3.16 -49.16 47.94
N GLY A 3 -3.91 -48.18 47.55
CA GLY A 3 -4.22 -47.90 46.15
C GLY A 3 -5.23 -46.76 45.99
N ARG A 4 -4.92 -45.56 46.49
CA ARG A 4 -5.68 -44.34 46.25
C ARG A 4 -4.73 -43.16 46.43
N SER A 5 -4.11 -42.70 45.38
CA SER A 5 -3.49 -41.34 45.28
C SER A 5 -2.74 -41.18 43.97
N LEU A 6 -3.42 -41.24 42.81
CA LEU A 6 -2.79 -40.86 41.55
C LEU A 6 -3.80 -40.29 40.53
N ALA A 7 -4.84 -39.64 40.99
CA ALA A 7 -5.88 -39.11 40.12
C ALA A 7 -6.16 -37.61 40.34
N LEU A 8 -5.25 -36.86 40.96
CA LEU A 8 -5.49 -35.46 41.30
C LEU A 8 -4.41 -34.47 40.77
N LEU A 9 -3.62 -34.89 39.81
CA LEU A 9 -2.51 -34.03 39.27
C LEU A 9 -2.58 -33.76 37.75
N VAL A 10 -3.65 -34.16 37.07
CA VAL A 10 -3.83 -33.91 35.61
C VAL A 10 -4.87 -32.84 35.34
N ALA A 11 -5.59 -32.32 36.29
CA ALA A 11 -6.69 -31.37 36.09
C ALA A 11 -6.28 -29.89 36.27
N LEU A 12 -5.00 -29.55 36.44
CA LEU A 12 -4.57 -28.16 36.69
C LEU A 12 -3.73 -27.53 35.56
N PHE A 13 -3.65 -28.13 34.37
CA PHE A 13 -2.83 -27.60 33.27
C PHE A 13 -3.63 -27.21 32.00
N LEU A 14 -4.95 -27.10 32.08
CA LEU A 14 -5.77 -26.80 30.89
C LEU A 14 -6.58 -25.53 30.99
N THR A 15 -6.18 -24.55 31.80
CA THR A 15 -6.80 -23.19 31.82
C THR A 15 -5.81 -22.05 31.74
N SER A 16 -4.71 -22.21 31.03
CA SER A 16 -4.05 -21.05 30.46
C SER A 16 -4.75 -20.72 29.12
N MET A 17 -5.98 -20.20 29.19
CA MET A 17 -6.54 -19.41 28.09
C MET A 17 -5.53 -18.30 27.84
N ILE A 18 -4.84 -18.40 26.72
CA ILE A 18 -4.14 -17.27 26.11
C ILE A 18 -5.23 -16.24 25.83
N THR A 19 -5.48 -15.36 26.78
CA THR A 19 -6.16 -14.11 26.51
C THR A 19 -5.25 -13.32 25.59
N VAL A 20 -5.43 -13.50 24.27
CA VAL A 20 -4.95 -12.56 23.28
C VAL A 20 -5.55 -11.21 23.69
N PRO A 21 -4.75 -10.20 24.04
CA PRO A 21 -5.30 -8.92 24.44
C PRO A 21 -6.15 -8.38 23.30
N ALA A 22 -7.43 -8.19 23.57
CA ALA A 22 -8.37 -7.48 22.68
C ALA A 22 -8.08 -5.97 22.69
N ALA A 23 -6.88 -5.57 22.32
CA ALA A 23 -6.44 -4.18 22.37
C ALA A 23 -5.65 -3.80 21.10
N GLN A 24 -6.32 -3.88 19.95
CA GLN A 24 -5.78 -3.30 18.71
C GLN A 24 -6.82 -2.48 17.91
N ALA A 25 -7.98 -2.19 18.49
CA ALA A 25 -9.05 -1.47 17.81
C ALA A 25 -8.82 0.04 17.64
N ASP A 26 -7.73 0.61 18.19
CA ASP A 26 -7.52 2.05 18.27
C ASP A 26 -6.34 2.55 17.42
N THR A 27 -5.85 1.76 16.47
CA THR A 27 -4.70 2.15 15.66
C THR A 27 -5.00 2.02 14.16
N ALA A 28 -4.78 3.12 13.41
CA ALA A 28 -4.85 3.06 11.95
C ALA A 28 -3.62 2.35 11.36
N PRO A 29 -3.79 1.55 10.29
CA PRO A 29 -2.67 0.96 9.58
C PRO A 29 -1.82 2.07 8.94
N PHE A 30 -0.50 1.89 8.98
CA PHE A 30 0.43 2.78 8.31
C PHE A 30 0.72 2.21 6.92
N PRO A 31 0.40 2.95 5.82
CA PRO A 31 0.32 2.35 4.49
C PRO A 31 1.67 1.90 3.92
N TYR A 32 2.78 2.55 4.32
CA TYR A 32 4.09 2.29 3.74
C TYR A 32 5.21 2.47 4.75
N THR A 33 6.39 1.91 4.44
CA THR A 33 7.63 2.24 5.15
C THR A 33 8.10 3.63 4.70
N LEU A 34 8.18 4.57 5.64
CA LEU A 34 8.69 5.91 5.37
C LEU A 34 10.20 5.94 5.64
N SER A 35 10.98 6.25 4.62
CA SER A 35 12.44 6.38 4.72
C SER A 35 12.95 7.56 3.91
N ILE A 36 14.07 8.12 4.35
CA ILE A 36 14.81 9.18 3.65
C ILE A 36 16.25 8.73 3.46
N GLN A 37 16.88 9.21 2.40
CA GLN A 37 18.28 8.95 2.08
C GLN A 37 19.02 10.26 1.78
N GLY A 38 20.28 10.31 2.17
CA GLY A 38 21.15 11.45 1.93
C GLY A 38 20.97 12.60 2.92
N GLY A 39 21.97 13.47 2.99
CA GLY A 39 22.03 14.59 3.96
C GLY A 39 20.90 15.62 3.82
N TYR A 40 20.21 15.66 2.68
CA TYR A 40 19.06 16.53 2.40
C TYR A 40 17.77 15.74 2.14
N GLY A 41 17.75 14.46 2.51
CA GLY A 41 16.63 13.57 2.28
C GLY A 41 15.35 14.08 2.93
N SER A 42 14.25 14.03 2.19
CA SER A 42 12.90 14.25 2.71
C SER A 42 11.91 13.31 2.03
N ALA A 43 10.92 12.85 2.79
CA ALA A 43 9.84 12.03 2.28
C ALA A 43 8.59 12.29 3.10
N GLU A 44 7.42 12.11 2.49
CA GLU A 44 6.13 12.24 3.14
C GLU A 44 5.21 11.10 2.73
N VAL A 45 4.37 10.68 3.66
CA VAL A 45 3.32 9.69 3.44
C VAL A 45 2.00 10.21 3.98
N LEU A 46 0.91 9.99 3.24
CA LEU A 46 -0.44 10.33 3.68
C LEU A 46 -1.02 9.15 4.46
N VAL A 47 -1.18 9.30 5.77
CA VAL A 47 -1.76 8.26 6.62
C VAL A 47 -3.26 8.49 6.71
N PRO A 48 -4.09 7.57 6.20
CA PRO A 48 -5.53 7.75 6.16
C PRO A 48 -6.13 7.73 7.57
N VAL A 49 -7.14 8.59 7.78
CA VAL A 49 -7.93 8.68 9.01
C VAL A 49 -9.34 8.19 8.70
N PRO A 50 -9.79 7.07 9.26
CA PRO A 50 -11.12 6.56 9.01
C PRO A 50 -12.21 7.57 9.38
N ALA A 51 -13.27 7.62 8.57
CA ALA A 51 -14.39 8.52 8.80
C ALA A 51 -14.94 8.40 10.25
N GLY A 52 -15.22 9.53 10.89
CA GLY A 52 -15.72 9.56 12.26
C GLY A 52 -14.70 9.32 13.36
N THR A 53 -13.43 9.07 13.03
CA THR A 53 -12.35 8.96 14.03
C THR A 53 -11.55 10.25 14.16
N ARG A 54 -10.81 10.39 15.25
CA ARG A 54 -9.87 11.49 15.46
C ARG A 54 -8.50 10.96 15.83
N PRO A 55 -7.46 11.27 15.07
CA PRO A 55 -6.11 10.89 15.45
C PRO A 55 -5.67 11.69 16.68
N LYS A 56 -5.06 11.00 17.64
CA LYS A 56 -4.57 11.60 18.91
C LYS A 56 -3.06 11.64 18.98
N ARG A 57 -2.40 10.55 18.66
CA ARG A 57 -0.96 10.41 18.85
C ARG A 57 -0.33 9.62 17.71
N LEU A 58 0.83 10.08 17.27
CA LEU A 58 1.71 9.31 16.41
C LEU A 58 2.96 8.94 17.20
N SER A 59 3.28 7.67 17.24
CA SER A 59 4.50 7.15 17.86
C SER A 59 5.25 6.23 16.91
N GLY A 60 6.56 6.06 17.13
CA GLY A 60 7.40 5.20 16.32
C GLY A 60 8.86 5.27 16.76
N ARG A 61 9.71 4.64 15.96
CA ARG A 61 11.15 4.66 16.14
C ARG A 61 11.84 5.05 14.84
N ILE A 62 12.77 5.99 14.91
CA ILE A 62 13.69 6.27 13.83
C ILE A 62 14.92 5.37 13.99
N VAL A 63 15.22 4.61 12.94
CA VAL A 63 16.48 3.89 12.78
C VAL A 63 17.28 4.62 11.72
N SER A 64 18.52 4.95 12.03
CA SER A 64 19.34 5.84 11.22
C SER A 64 20.75 5.26 11.05
N SER A 65 21.34 5.53 9.88
CA SER A 65 22.76 5.26 9.57
C SER A 65 23.56 6.53 9.31
N TYR A 66 23.02 7.71 9.66
CA TYR A 66 23.75 8.96 9.52
C TYR A 66 24.96 9.02 10.47
N SER A 67 26.05 9.59 9.99
CA SER A 67 27.28 9.80 10.73
C SER A 67 27.48 11.26 11.15
N THR A 68 26.83 12.20 10.47
CA THR A 68 26.88 13.63 10.80
C THR A 68 25.85 13.95 11.88
N PRO A 69 26.25 14.69 12.95
CA PRO A 69 25.32 15.17 13.96
C PRO A 69 24.20 16.04 13.36
N GLY A 70 23.09 16.09 14.08
CA GLY A 70 21.90 16.84 13.68
C GLY A 70 20.64 16.07 14.05
N ASP A 71 19.54 16.41 13.41
CA ASP A 71 18.22 15.86 13.71
C ASP A 71 17.56 15.22 12.48
N ILE A 72 16.84 14.14 12.70
CA ILE A 72 15.76 13.71 11.82
C ILE A 72 14.48 14.38 12.34
N ILE A 73 13.91 15.24 11.50
CA ILE A 73 12.71 16.01 11.84
C ILE A 73 11.49 15.21 11.36
N ILE A 74 10.58 14.95 12.29
CA ILE A 74 9.26 14.39 12.00
C ILE A 74 8.28 15.56 11.85
N THR A 75 7.58 15.60 10.72
CA THR A 75 6.54 16.61 10.46
C THR A 75 5.16 15.99 10.39
N LEU A 76 4.14 16.75 10.82
CA LEU A 76 2.74 16.46 10.62
C LEU A 76 2.13 17.64 9.88
N ASN A 77 1.67 17.42 8.65
CA ASN A 77 1.18 18.48 7.75
C ASN A 77 2.14 19.69 7.71
N GLY A 78 3.44 19.43 7.48
CA GLY A 78 4.49 20.45 7.46
C GLY A 78 4.91 21.04 8.81
N ARG A 79 4.13 20.85 9.88
CA ARG A 79 4.49 21.28 11.24
C ARG A 79 5.52 20.32 11.83
N THR A 80 6.63 20.87 12.35
CA THR A 80 7.59 20.06 13.13
C THR A 80 6.89 19.51 14.38
N ALA A 81 6.81 18.19 14.46
CA ALA A 81 6.19 17.46 15.57
C ALA A 81 7.23 16.91 16.53
N ALA A 82 8.33 16.35 16.01
CA ALA A 82 9.45 15.86 16.82
C ALA A 82 10.80 16.08 16.13
N ARG A 83 11.87 15.99 16.94
CA ARG A 83 13.26 15.93 16.49
C ARG A 83 13.90 14.71 17.15
N VAL A 84 14.59 13.90 16.40
CA VAL A 84 15.29 12.69 16.86
C VAL A 84 16.74 12.82 16.40
N PRO A 85 17.75 12.57 17.26
CA PRO A 85 19.15 12.65 16.86
C PRO A 85 19.43 11.82 15.60
N ALA A 86 20.11 12.41 14.62
CA ALA A 86 20.37 11.75 13.35
C ALA A 86 21.30 10.54 13.51
N VAL A 87 22.35 10.66 14.32
CA VAL A 87 23.38 9.61 14.50
C VAL A 87 22.85 8.40 15.27
N GLU A 88 22.06 8.64 16.33
CA GLU A 88 21.62 7.57 17.23
C GLU A 88 20.24 7.02 16.86
N GLY A 89 19.45 7.82 16.14
CA GLY A 89 18.03 7.55 16.00
C GLY A 89 17.31 7.62 17.34
N GLY A 90 16.12 7.05 17.45
CA GLY A 90 15.40 7.03 18.71
C GLY A 90 13.89 6.84 18.57
N ARG A 91 13.21 6.82 19.70
CA ARG A 91 11.75 6.77 19.78
C ARG A 91 11.19 8.19 19.84
N PHE A 92 10.00 8.35 19.28
CA PHE A 92 9.20 9.56 19.45
C PHE A 92 7.74 9.20 19.74
N ASP A 93 7.05 10.14 20.36
CA ASP A 93 5.63 10.02 20.67
C ASP A 93 5.06 11.46 20.72
N VAL A 94 4.21 11.81 19.75
CA VAL A 94 3.76 13.18 19.51
C VAL A 94 2.25 13.25 19.39
N ASP A 95 1.68 14.37 19.86
CA ASP A 95 0.26 14.65 19.73
C ASP A 95 -0.06 15.10 18.29
N VAL A 96 -1.12 14.51 17.73
CA VAL A 96 -1.71 14.93 16.45
C VAL A 96 -2.80 15.97 16.75
N ARG A 97 -2.70 17.11 16.10
CA ARG A 97 -3.64 18.24 16.26
C ARG A 97 -4.69 18.21 15.16
N VAL A 98 -5.81 18.87 15.39
CA VAL A 98 -6.88 19.00 14.37
C VAL A 98 -6.34 19.59 13.06
N GLY A 99 -5.43 20.57 13.12
CA GLY A 99 -4.82 21.18 11.94
C GLY A 99 -3.79 20.31 11.23
N ASP A 100 -3.41 19.16 11.79
CA ASP A 100 -2.51 18.20 11.14
C ASP A 100 -3.30 17.23 10.22
N VAL A 101 -4.64 17.29 10.23
CA VAL A 101 -5.50 16.44 9.39
C VAL A 101 -5.97 17.25 8.19
N VAL A 102 -5.72 16.75 7.00
CA VAL A 102 -6.12 17.36 5.72
C VAL A 102 -6.73 16.25 4.85
N ASP A 103 -7.91 16.50 4.29
CA ASP A 103 -8.60 15.58 3.37
C ASP A 103 -8.67 14.13 3.90
N ALA A 104 -9.07 13.99 5.18
CA ALA A 104 -9.14 12.71 5.88
C ALA A 104 -7.79 11.94 5.92
N THR A 105 -6.67 12.63 5.86
CA THR A 105 -5.33 12.07 6.03
C THR A 105 -4.49 12.89 7.02
N VAL A 106 -3.47 12.25 7.59
CA VAL A 106 -2.38 12.94 8.31
C VAL A 106 -1.14 12.83 7.44
N PRO A 107 -0.67 13.93 6.81
CA PRO A 107 0.61 13.97 6.12
C PRO A 107 1.75 13.82 7.15
N VAL A 108 2.46 12.69 7.10
CA VAL A 108 3.59 12.40 7.98
C VAL A 108 4.87 12.49 7.17
N GLY A 109 5.72 13.46 7.50
CA GLY A 109 6.98 13.67 6.81
C GLY A 109 8.20 13.34 7.68
N LEU A 110 9.26 12.90 7.02
CA LEU A 110 10.62 12.84 7.56
C LEU A 110 11.51 13.79 6.77
N ARG A 111 12.44 14.45 7.46
CA ARG A 111 13.45 15.30 6.84
C ARG A 111 14.74 15.25 7.64
N ALA A 112 15.88 15.07 6.97
CA ALA A 112 17.19 15.27 7.58
C ALA A 112 17.47 16.77 7.77
N ALA A 113 18.03 17.13 8.93
CA ALA A 113 18.50 18.47 9.27
C ALA A 113 19.83 18.30 9.99
N LEU A 114 20.87 18.05 9.22
CA LEU A 114 22.22 17.79 9.73
C LEU A 114 22.94 19.10 10.05
N GLU A 115 23.89 19.04 10.99
CA GLU A 115 24.79 20.16 11.26
C GLU A 115 25.67 20.40 10.02
N PRO A 116 26.01 21.67 9.75
CA PRO A 116 26.93 21.99 8.67
C PRO A 116 28.27 21.29 8.86
N ASP A 117 28.68 20.51 7.84
CA ASP A 117 29.99 19.86 7.78
C ASP A 117 30.73 20.36 6.53
N THR A 118 32.03 20.22 6.51
CA THR A 118 32.87 20.51 5.34
C THR A 118 32.71 19.48 4.24
N ASP A 119 32.24 18.27 4.58
CA ASP A 119 31.93 17.18 3.65
C ASP A 119 30.41 16.96 3.57
N CYS A 120 29.76 17.70 2.67
CA CYS A 120 28.32 17.64 2.45
C CYS A 120 27.84 16.30 1.85
N LEU A 121 28.74 15.44 1.40
CA LEU A 121 28.44 14.14 0.80
C LEU A 121 28.73 12.97 1.74
N ARG A 122 29.21 13.26 2.96
CA ARG A 122 29.53 12.21 3.94
C ARG A 122 28.38 11.23 4.14
N ASP A 123 27.16 11.72 4.17
CA ASP A 123 25.94 10.96 4.42
C ASP A 123 25.05 10.82 3.16
N ASP A 124 25.61 10.85 1.95
CA ASP A 124 24.85 10.72 0.70
C ASP A 124 24.14 9.36 0.56
N GLN A 125 24.72 8.31 1.15
CA GLN A 125 24.15 6.96 1.21
C GLN A 125 23.47 6.65 2.55
N ALA A 126 23.51 7.55 3.52
CA ALA A 126 22.89 7.34 4.81
C ALA A 126 21.37 7.31 4.69
N VAL A 127 20.74 6.45 5.47
CA VAL A 127 19.29 6.24 5.47
C VAL A 127 18.74 6.44 6.87
N ALA A 128 17.61 7.14 6.98
CA ALA A 128 16.78 7.08 8.18
C ALA A 128 15.41 6.51 7.80
N SER A 129 14.91 5.57 8.60
CA SER A 129 13.62 4.91 8.38
C SER A 129 12.75 4.97 9.63
N LEU A 130 11.46 5.16 9.40
CA LEU A 130 10.42 5.08 10.42
C LEU A 130 10.01 3.62 10.61
N GLN A 131 10.28 3.06 11.79
CA GLN A 131 9.92 1.69 12.14
C GLN A 131 8.79 1.66 13.15
N ASN A 132 7.90 0.66 12.99
CA ASN A 132 6.76 0.40 13.85
C ASN A 132 5.93 1.68 14.14
N PRO A 133 5.55 2.45 13.10
CA PRO A 133 4.71 3.61 13.28
C PRO A 133 3.31 3.19 13.74
N VAL A 134 2.77 3.93 14.71
CA VAL A 134 1.44 3.70 15.25
C VAL A 134 0.72 5.04 15.34
N LEU A 135 -0.34 5.20 14.54
CA LEU A 135 -1.27 6.32 14.66
C LEU A 135 -2.44 5.88 15.55
N ARG A 136 -2.49 6.41 16.78
CA ARG A 136 -3.58 6.15 17.73
C ARG A 136 -4.74 7.07 17.44
N LEU A 137 -5.94 6.48 17.39
CA LEU A 137 -7.21 7.16 17.16
C LEU A 137 -8.01 7.28 18.46
N ASP A 138 -8.94 8.22 18.50
CA ASP A 138 -9.95 8.27 19.56
C ASP A 138 -11.01 7.19 19.28
N SER A 139 -11.30 6.37 20.29
CA SER A 139 -12.22 5.23 20.19
C SER A 139 -13.70 5.63 20.08
N THR A 140 -14.02 6.93 20.07
CA THR A 140 -15.39 7.44 19.81
C THR A 140 -15.77 7.36 18.33
N ALA A 141 -15.22 6.39 17.60
CA ALA A 141 -15.52 6.17 16.19
C ALA A 141 -17.04 6.01 15.99
N SER A 142 -17.62 6.91 15.22
CA SER A 142 -19.01 6.73 14.79
C SER A 142 -19.09 5.55 13.83
N THR A 143 -20.12 4.72 14.00
CA THR A 143 -20.43 3.67 13.03
C THR A 143 -20.68 4.30 11.65
N PRO A 144 -20.15 3.73 10.55
CA PRO A 144 -20.42 4.19 9.19
C PRO A 144 -21.93 4.30 8.94
N ARG A 145 -22.35 5.39 8.30
CA ARG A 145 -23.76 5.65 7.98
C ARG A 145 -24.04 5.68 6.48
N THR A 146 -23.01 5.98 5.70
CA THR A 146 -23.08 6.01 4.24
C THR A 146 -22.09 5.02 3.64
N ILE A 147 -22.26 4.70 2.37
CA ILE A 147 -21.34 3.84 1.63
C ILE A 147 -19.94 4.50 1.60
N ALA A 148 -19.86 5.82 1.39
CA ALA A 148 -18.59 6.56 1.44
C ALA A 148 -17.91 6.45 2.81
N ASP A 149 -18.67 6.58 3.94
CA ASP A 149 -18.11 6.37 5.27
C ASP A 149 -17.55 4.95 5.42
N PHE A 150 -18.33 3.94 4.97
CA PHE A 150 -17.94 2.55 5.04
C PHE A 150 -16.74 2.25 4.16
N MET A 151 -16.64 2.84 2.97
CA MET A 151 -15.55 2.64 2.00
C MET A 151 -14.40 3.65 2.18
N SER A 152 -14.42 4.49 3.24
CA SER A 152 -13.33 5.43 3.51
C SER A 152 -12.02 4.71 3.79
N PRO A 153 -10.85 5.27 3.42
CA PRO A 153 -9.53 4.68 3.72
C PRO A 153 -9.29 4.51 5.22
N GLY A 154 -8.30 3.69 5.58
CA GLY A 154 -7.85 3.50 6.96
C GLY A 154 -8.57 2.41 7.74
N ALA A 155 -9.38 1.55 7.09
CA ALA A 155 -9.87 0.33 7.72
C ALA A 155 -8.70 -0.62 8.05
N ALA A 156 -8.69 -1.13 9.26
CA ALA A 156 -7.68 -2.11 9.68
C ALA A 156 -8.03 -3.52 9.21
N SER A 157 -9.30 -3.90 9.25
CA SER A 157 -9.75 -5.21 8.79
C SER A 157 -11.16 -5.19 8.21
N PHE A 158 -11.42 -6.20 7.35
CA PHE A 158 -12.76 -6.50 6.84
C PHE A 158 -13.12 -7.94 7.14
N THR A 159 -14.38 -8.17 7.55
CA THR A 159 -14.97 -9.49 7.66
C THR A 159 -16.16 -9.57 6.70
N VAL A 160 -16.03 -10.35 5.65
CA VAL A 160 -17.13 -10.69 4.74
C VAL A 160 -17.86 -11.87 5.33
N VAL A 161 -19.16 -11.76 5.52
CA VAL A 161 -20.00 -12.80 6.14
C VAL A 161 -21.04 -13.28 5.14
N VAL A 162 -21.06 -14.58 4.91
CA VAL A 162 -22.13 -15.27 4.19
C VAL A 162 -23.04 -16.00 5.18
N PRO A 163 -24.30 -16.29 4.84
CA PRO A 163 -25.21 -17.03 5.74
C PRO A 163 -24.64 -18.35 6.26
N SER A 164 -25.20 -18.89 7.32
CA SER A 164 -24.76 -20.19 7.90
C SER A 164 -24.98 -21.38 6.96
N GLN A 165 -25.91 -21.25 6.02
CA GLN A 165 -26.17 -22.19 4.92
C GLN A 165 -26.17 -21.42 3.61
N PRO A 166 -24.98 -21.03 3.12
CA PRO A 166 -24.89 -20.16 1.97
C PRO A 166 -25.27 -20.91 0.68
N THR A 167 -25.96 -20.22 -0.22
CA THR A 167 -26.14 -20.69 -1.59
C THR A 167 -24.84 -20.66 -2.38
N GLY A 168 -24.80 -21.28 -3.55
CA GLY A 168 -23.63 -21.18 -4.43
C GLY A 168 -23.33 -19.72 -4.86
N ALA A 169 -24.38 -18.90 -5.06
CA ALA A 169 -24.22 -17.49 -5.41
C ALA A 169 -23.62 -16.67 -4.24
N GLU A 170 -24.09 -16.90 -3.02
CA GLU A 170 -23.55 -16.22 -1.83
C GLU A 170 -22.08 -16.60 -1.55
N GLN A 171 -21.74 -17.90 -1.76
CA GLN A 171 -20.33 -18.33 -1.62
C GLN A 171 -19.42 -17.65 -2.63
N ALA A 172 -19.82 -17.65 -3.91
CA ALA A 172 -19.06 -16.98 -4.98
C ALA A 172 -18.93 -15.48 -4.70
N SER A 173 -20.05 -14.82 -4.41
CA SER A 173 -20.05 -13.37 -4.14
C SER A 173 -19.29 -13.01 -2.86
N GLY A 174 -19.26 -13.89 -1.86
CA GLY A 174 -18.42 -13.72 -0.67
C GLY A 174 -16.94 -13.70 -1.00
N LEU A 175 -16.48 -14.58 -1.91
CA LEU A 175 -15.10 -14.58 -2.40
C LEU A 175 -14.80 -13.34 -3.27
N ASP A 176 -15.72 -12.97 -4.15
CA ASP A 176 -15.59 -11.76 -4.97
C ASP A 176 -15.46 -10.51 -4.09
N ALA A 177 -16.26 -10.40 -3.02
CA ALA A 177 -16.16 -9.30 -2.06
C ALA A 177 -14.80 -9.28 -1.34
N VAL A 178 -14.26 -10.44 -0.94
CA VAL A 178 -12.92 -10.53 -0.33
C VAL A 178 -11.86 -10.02 -1.30
N LEU A 179 -11.91 -10.44 -2.57
CA LEU A 179 -10.95 -9.99 -3.58
C LEU A 179 -11.10 -8.50 -3.88
N ALA A 180 -12.34 -8.01 -4.05
CA ALA A 180 -12.63 -6.61 -4.29
C ALA A 180 -12.14 -5.71 -3.14
N LEU A 181 -12.39 -6.08 -1.88
CA LEU A 181 -11.92 -5.35 -0.72
C LEU A 181 -10.41 -5.41 -0.56
N ARG A 182 -9.79 -6.56 -0.86
CA ARG A 182 -8.33 -6.68 -0.82
C ARG A 182 -7.65 -5.80 -1.87
N HIS A 183 -8.26 -5.67 -3.04
CA HIS A 183 -7.80 -4.75 -4.08
C HIS A 183 -8.03 -3.29 -3.66
N ALA A 184 -9.20 -2.98 -3.12
CA ALA A 184 -9.59 -1.64 -2.73
C ALA A 184 -8.82 -1.10 -1.50
N PHE A 185 -8.37 -1.97 -0.60
CA PHE A 185 -7.70 -1.64 0.66
C PHE A 185 -6.45 -2.50 0.87
N PRO A 186 -5.40 -2.30 0.05
CA PRO A 186 -4.17 -3.08 0.15
C PRO A 186 -3.47 -2.91 1.51
N GLU A 187 -3.70 -1.79 2.20
CA GLU A 187 -3.17 -1.47 3.52
C GLU A 187 -3.87 -2.21 4.66
N ALA A 188 -5.06 -2.77 4.43
CA ALA A 188 -5.79 -3.50 5.47
C ALA A 188 -5.01 -4.75 5.91
N THR A 189 -4.86 -4.92 7.23
CA THR A 189 -4.09 -6.04 7.81
C THR A 189 -4.77 -7.38 7.61
N GLY A 190 -6.08 -7.40 7.39
CA GLY A 190 -6.85 -8.61 7.15
C GLY A 190 -8.16 -8.37 6.42
N VAL A 191 -8.38 -9.16 5.35
CA VAL A 191 -9.70 -9.34 4.74
C VAL A 191 -10.01 -10.84 4.79
N ARG A 192 -11.11 -11.23 5.42
CA ARG A 192 -11.46 -12.63 5.65
C ARG A 192 -12.91 -12.93 5.32
N LEU A 193 -13.18 -14.16 4.92
CA LEU A 193 -14.52 -14.70 4.77
C LEU A 193 -14.92 -15.43 6.06
N ALA A 194 -16.16 -15.24 6.50
CA ALA A 194 -16.78 -15.94 7.62
C ALA A 194 -18.13 -16.52 7.21
N ILE A 195 -18.52 -17.63 7.79
CA ILE A 195 -19.82 -18.28 7.55
C ILE A 195 -20.68 -18.14 8.80
N GLY A 196 -21.93 -17.72 8.64
CA GLY A 196 -22.89 -17.56 9.71
C GLY A 196 -22.87 -16.16 10.33
N THR A 197 -22.57 -16.05 11.62
CA THR A 197 -22.55 -14.79 12.35
C THR A 197 -21.12 -14.35 12.66
N THR A 198 -20.89 -13.06 12.81
CA THR A 198 -19.66 -12.53 13.38
C THR A 198 -19.94 -11.99 14.76
N ASP A 199 -19.10 -12.35 15.73
CA ASP A 199 -19.15 -11.82 17.10
C ASP A 199 -18.53 -10.42 17.21
N LYS A 200 -18.00 -9.88 16.08
CA LYS A 200 -17.41 -8.56 16.05
C LYS A 200 -18.47 -7.50 15.82
N ASP A 201 -18.52 -6.53 16.74
CA ASP A 201 -19.24 -5.30 16.51
C ASP A 201 -18.53 -4.47 15.43
N PRO A 202 -19.29 -3.94 14.46
CA PRO A 202 -18.72 -3.12 13.42
C PRO A 202 -18.16 -1.82 13.99
N SER A 203 -17.00 -1.42 13.51
CA SER A 203 -16.36 -0.16 13.86
C SER A 203 -15.78 0.52 12.60
N ALA A 204 -15.28 1.73 12.72
CA ALA A 204 -14.61 2.41 11.62
C ALA A 204 -13.33 1.70 11.17
N LEU A 205 -12.70 0.92 12.05
CA LEU A 205 -11.46 0.17 11.78
C LEU A 205 -11.73 -1.28 11.39
N ASP A 206 -12.68 -1.94 12.08
CA ASP A 206 -13.07 -3.33 11.81
C ASP A 206 -14.45 -3.34 11.14
N ARG A 207 -14.47 -3.54 9.83
CA ARG A 207 -15.69 -3.43 9.02
C ARG A 207 -16.27 -4.79 8.67
N VAL A 208 -17.60 -4.84 8.62
CA VAL A 208 -18.33 -6.06 8.32
C VAL A 208 -19.15 -5.86 7.05
N VAL A 209 -18.96 -6.76 6.09
CA VAL A 209 -19.76 -6.86 4.85
C VAL A 209 -20.62 -8.09 4.96
N LEU A 210 -21.91 -7.97 4.74
CA LEU A 210 -22.87 -9.06 4.68
C LEU A 210 -23.22 -9.32 3.22
N ILE A 211 -23.22 -10.58 2.83
CA ILE A 211 -23.69 -11.04 1.51
C ILE A 211 -25.06 -11.69 1.70
N ASP A 212 -26.06 -11.20 0.98
CA ASP A 212 -27.45 -11.62 1.16
C ASP A 212 -28.16 -11.82 -0.19
N GLU A 213 -28.46 -13.07 -0.52
CA GLU A 213 -29.25 -13.38 -1.70
C GLU A 213 -30.72 -13.08 -1.47
N THR A 214 -31.32 -12.25 -2.29
CA THR A 214 -32.70 -11.80 -2.17
C THR A 214 -33.49 -12.10 -3.44
N GLN A 215 -34.83 -12.06 -3.34
CA GLN A 215 -35.74 -12.17 -4.47
C GLN A 215 -36.00 -10.82 -5.17
N SER A 216 -35.16 -9.80 -4.90
CA SER A 216 -35.25 -8.50 -5.58
C SER A 216 -34.97 -8.64 -7.08
N GLN A 217 -35.37 -7.63 -7.87
CA GLN A 217 -35.06 -7.60 -9.30
C GLN A 217 -33.70 -6.95 -9.61
N THR A 218 -33.12 -6.26 -8.63
CA THR A 218 -31.85 -5.53 -8.74
C THR A 218 -30.96 -5.83 -7.54
N ASN A 219 -29.68 -5.73 -7.74
CA ASN A 219 -28.72 -5.75 -6.63
C ASN A 219 -28.65 -4.38 -5.93
N SER A 220 -28.10 -4.36 -4.74
CA SER A 220 -27.88 -3.12 -3.98
C SER A 220 -26.74 -3.24 -2.99
N LEU A 221 -26.17 -2.07 -2.64
CA LEU A 221 -25.30 -1.88 -1.48
C LEU A 221 -26.04 -1.01 -0.49
N THR A 222 -26.15 -1.44 0.76
CA THR A 222 -26.83 -0.69 1.83
C THR A 222 -26.02 -0.71 3.11
N VAL A 223 -25.84 0.44 3.75
CA VAL A 223 -25.24 0.52 5.08
C VAL A 223 -26.34 0.51 6.14
N THR A 224 -26.33 -0.51 6.98
CA THR A 224 -27.28 -0.69 8.09
C THR A 224 -26.51 -1.08 9.35
N ASP A 225 -26.75 -0.36 10.45
CA ASP A 225 -26.08 -0.59 11.74
C ASP A 225 -24.55 -0.69 11.63
N GLY A 226 -23.95 0.16 10.77
CA GLY A 226 -22.52 0.20 10.53
C GLY A 226 -21.94 -0.96 9.71
N ARG A 227 -22.81 -1.84 9.18
CA ARG A 227 -22.44 -2.93 8.28
C ARG A 227 -22.83 -2.59 6.86
N LEU A 228 -22.03 -3.02 5.90
CA LEU A 228 -22.40 -2.94 4.50
C LEU A 228 -23.06 -4.25 4.08
N VAL A 229 -24.26 -4.17 3.55
CA VAL A 229 -25.00 -5.31 2.99
C VAL A 229 -24.93 -5.23 1.48
N ALA A 230 -24.30 -6.20 0.86
CA ALA A 230 -24.37 -6.43 -0.58
C ALA A 230 -25.46 -7.47 -0.84
N SER A 231 -26.57 -7.04 -1.44
CA SER A 231 -27.73 -7.90 -1.66
C SER A 231 -28.19 -7.88 -3.10
N GLY A 232 -28.92 -8.93 -3.50
CA GLY A 232 -29.48 -9.04 -4.85
C GLY A 232 -29.87 -10.46 -5.23
N PRO A 233 -30.46 -10.64 -6.43
CA PRO A 233 -30.75 -11.97 -6.93
C PRO A 233 -29.46 -12.69 -7.28
N ALA A 234 -29.46 -14.03 -7.25
CA ALA A 234 -28.29 -14.88 -7.45
C ALA A 234 -27.39 -14.45 -8.63
N GLN A 235 -28.01 -14.11 -9.77
CA GLN A 235 -27.28 -13.72 -10.99
C GLN A 235 -26.62 -12.33 -10.94
N MET A 236 -26.99 -11.47 -9.98
CA MET A 236 -26.47 -10.09 -9.86
C MET A 236 -25.70 -9.85 -8.55
N LEU A 237 -25.66 -10.84 -7.66
CA LEU A 237 -25.05 -10.68 -6.34
C LEU A 237 -23.52 -10.49 -6.44
N SER A 238 -22.89 -11.23 -7.38
CA SER A 238 -21.46 -11.08 -7.66
C SER A 238 -21.12 -9.68 -8.16
N SER A 239 -21.98 -9.06 -8.99
CA SER A 239 -21.75 -7.66 -9.44
C SER A 239 -21.77 -6.68 -8.28
N ALA A 240 -22.68 -6.85 -7.29
CA ALA A 240 -22.67 -6.03 -6.08
C ALA A 240 -21.38 -6.23 -5.27
N ALA A 241 -20.88 -7.46 -5.16
CA ALA A 241 -19.65 -7.77 -4.45
C ALA A 241 -18.41 -7.18 -5.13
N ILE A 242 -18.28 -7.33 -6.44
CA ILE A 242 -17.15 -6.83 -7.24
C ILE A 242 -17.13 -5.29 -7.27
N SER A 243 -18.30 -4.64 -7.27
CA SER A 243 -18.40 -3.18 -7.27
C SER A 243 -17.71 -2.51 -6.06
N LEU A 244 -17.42 -3.27 -4.99
CA LEU A 244 -16.63 -2.78 -3.85
C LEU A 244 -15.18 -2.41 -4.24
N SER A 245 -14.69 -2.86 -5.38
CA SER A 245 -13.39 -2.43 -5.93
C SER A 245 -13.47 -1.13 -6.72
N ASP A 246 -14.66 -0.66 -7.10
CA ASP A 246 -14.83 0.55 -7.89
C ASP A 246 -14.53 1.81 -7.06
N PRO A 247 -13.57 2.66 -7.51
CA PRO A 247 -13.27 3.93 -6.85
C PRO A 247 -14.49 4.84 -6.71
N ASN A 248 -15.45 4.80 -7.63
CA ASN A 248 -16.64 5.63 -7.60
C ASN A 248 -17.58 5.23 -6.45
N VAL A 249 -17.61 3.97 -6.04
CA VAL A 249 -18.41 3.51 -4.90
C VAL A 249 -17.95 4.19 -3.60
N ARG A 250 -16.67 4.52 -3.48
CA ARG A 250 -16.13 5.26 -2.32
C ARG A 250 -16.65 6.70 -2.21
N LEU A 251 -17.18 7.26 -3.30
CA LEU A 251 -17.70 8.62 -3.35
C LEU A 251 -19.20 8.70 -3.05
N LEU A 252 -19.88 7.55 -2.90
CA LEU A 252 -21.32 7.48 -2.69
C LEU A 252 -21.71 7.90 -1.26
N ASN A 253 -21.99 9.18 -1.07
CA ASN A 253 -22.50 9.70 0.21
C ASN A 253 -23.99 9.39 0.38
N LEU A 254 -24.36 8.13 0.17
CA LEU A 254 -25.71 7.58 0.27
C LEU A 254 -25.71 6.38 1.21
N GLN A 255 -26.83 6.13 1.87
CA GLN A 255 -27.02 4.95 2.69
C GLN A 255 -27.25 3.70 1.81
N THR A 256 -27.94 3.86 0.69
CA THR A 256 -28.30 2.78 -0.23
C THR A 256 -28.09 3.21 -1.67
N VAL A 257 -27.56 2.32 -2.47
CA VAL A 257 -27.51 2.40 -3.95
C VAL A 257 -28.02 1.07 -4.54
N SER A 258 -28.79 1.14 -5.60
CA SER A 258 -29.35 -0.02 -6.28
C SER A 258 -28.92 -0.06 -7.77
N GLY A 259 -28.92 -1.23 -8.37
CA GLY A 259 -28.49 -1.41 -9.76
C GLY A 259 -26.99 -1.15 -9.92
N VAL A 260 -26.17 -1.67 -9.00
CA VAL A 260 -24.72 -1.51 -9.03
C VAL A 260 -24.15 -2.49 -10.07
N ASP A 261 -23.47 -1.97 -11.05
CA ASP A 261 -22.74 -2.79 -12.02
C ASP A 261 -21.36 -3.17 -11.51
N SER A 262 -20.83 -4.28 -11.97
CA SER A 262 -19.40 -4.54 -11.85
C SER A 262 -18.65 -3.39 -12.51
N PRO A 263 -17.54 -2.90 -11.93
CA PRO A 263 -16.66 -2.02 -12.66
C PRO A 263 -16.35 -2.73 -13.99
N ALA A 264 -16.39 -1.96 -15.07
CA ALA A 264 -16.03 -2.50 -16.38
C ALA A 264 -14.70 -3.25 -16.20
N ASP A 265 -14.68 -4.52 -16.65
CA ASP A 265 -13.44 -5.28 -16.66
C ASP A 265 -12.37 -4.39 -17.25
N HIS A 266 -11.31 -4.09 -16.48
CA HIS A 266 -10.20 -3.35 -17.03
C HIS A 266 -9.69 -4.18 -18.19
N GLU A 267 -9.84 -3.65 -19.39
CA GLU A 267 -9.32 -4.32 -20.57
C GLU A 267 -7.83 -4.58 -20.30
N PRO A 268 -7.39 -5.84 -20.35
CA PRO A 268 -5.98 -6.15 -20.10
C PRO A 268 -5.12 -5.28 -21.01
N LEU A 269 -3.98 -4.79 -20.47
CA LEU A 269 -3.06 -4.04 -21.29
C LEU A 269 -2.71 -4.82 -22.56
N SER A 270 -2.63 -4.10 -23.66
CA SER A 270 -2.09 -4.66 -24.91
C SER A 270 -0.64 -5.10 -24.70
N ASN A 271 -0.10 -5.84 -25.65
CA ASN A 271 1.31 -6.22 -25.62
C ASN A 271 2.27 -5.02 -25.64
N GLU A 272 1.78 -3.84 -26.01
CA GLU A 272 2.48 -2.58 -25.93
C GLU A 272 1.58 -1.54 -25.27
N ALA A 273 2.03 -0.98 -24.15
CA ALA A 273 1.32 0.01 -23.35
C ALA A 273 2.29 1.09 -22.88
N ASP A 274 1.83 2.29 -22.61
CA ASP A 274 2.60 3.31 -21.93
C ASP A 274 2.51 3.14 -20.40
N LEU A 275 3.38 3.85 -19.66
CA LEU A 275 3.38 3.80 -18.21
C LEU A 275 2.09 4.39 -17.62
N GLN A 276 1.48 5.38 -18.27
CA GLN A 276 0.24 5.98 -17.80
C GLN A 276 -0.92 4.98 -17.85
N SER A 277 -1.02 4.19 -18.92
CA SER A 277 -2.00 3.10 -19.04
C SER A 277 -1.78 2.00 -18.00
N ALA A 278 -0.54 1.86 -17.50
CA ALA A 278 -0.22 0.95 -16.39
C ALA A 278 -0.54 1.55 -15.00
N GLY A 279 -1.17 2.73 -14.93
CA GLY A 279 -1.57 3.39 -13.70
C GLY A 279 -0.45 4.19 -13.03
N ILE A 280 0.60 4.54 -13.76
CA ILE A 280 1.70 5.38 -13.26
C ILE A 280 1.47 6.81 -13.73
N ASP A 281 0.98 7.68 -12.85
CA ASP A 281 0.64 9.06 -13.19
C ASP A 281 1.87 9.97 -13.28
N SER A 282 2.93 9.67 -12.54
CA SER A 282 4.19 10.42 -12.57
C SER A 282 5.38 9.58 -12.12
N LEU A 283 6.55 9.88 -12.69
CA LEU A 283 7.82 9.26 -12.30
C LEU A 283 8.91 10.35 -12.35
N THR A 284 9.00 11.13 -11.27
CA THR A 284 9.89 12.29 -11.16
C THR A 284 10.73 12.23 -9.91
N VAL A 285 12.03 12.38 -10.02
CA VAL A 285 12.97 12.35 -8.90
C VAL A 285 13.73 13.66 -8.84
N THR A 286 13.74 14.31 -7.68
CA THR A 286 14.45 15.58 -7.46
C THR A 286 15.28 15.49 -6.18
N GLY A 287 16.56 15.88 -6.26
CA GLY A 287 17.42 15.91 -5.08
C GLY A 287 18.90 16.13 -5.38
N VAL A 288 19.70 16.05 -4.33
CA VAL A 288 21.17 16.07 -4.32
C VAL A 288 21.63 14.76 -3.68
N GLY A 289 22.76 14.23 -4.12
CA GLY A 289 23.23 12.91 -3.70
C GLY A 289 22.48 11.80 -4.42
N THR A 290 22.07 10.78 -3.71
CA THR A 290 21.31 9.64 -4.25
C THR A 290 19.87 9.70 -3.76
N VAL A 291 18.94 9.91 -4.67
CA VAL A 291 17.49 9.98 -4.42
C VAL A 291 16.75 9.07 -5.40
N GLY A 292 15.60 8.54 -5.02
CA GLY A 292 14.84 7.64 -5.89
C GLY A 292 13.35 7.64 -5.63
N GLN A 293 12.59 7.20 -6.64
CA GLN A 293 11.16 6.92 -6.58
C GLN A 293 10.90 5.52 -7.10
N THR A 294 10.08 4.77 -6.39
CA THR A 294 9.68 3.42 -6.78
C THR A 294 8.21 3.41 -7.18
N VAL A 295 7.91 2.79 -8.31
CA VAL A 295 6.55 2.52 -8.78
C VAL A 295 6.34 1.01 -8.93
N THR A 296 5.09 0.57 -8.88
CA THR A 296 4.74 -0.85 -8.98
C THR A 296 4.12 -1.15 -10.34
N ILE A 297 4.51 -2.29 -10.92
CA ILE A 297 3.98 -2.80 -12.18
C ILE A 297 3.48 -4.24 -11.94
N PRO A 298 2.19 -4.41 -11.60
CA PRO A 298 1.61 -5.73 -11.41
C PRO A 298 1.52 -6.48 -12.74
N GLN A 299 1.95 -7.74 -12.78
CA GLN A 299 1.84 -8.57 -13.99
C GLN A 299 0.37 -8.83 -14.37
N ALA A 300 -0.53 -8.77 -13.40
CA ALA A 300 -1.97 -8.91 -13.59
C ALA A 300 -2.58 -7.90 -14.58
N LEU A 301 -1.96 -6.73 -14.77
CA LEU A 301 -2.40 -5.73 -15.76
C LEU A 301 -2.52 -6.30 -17.18
N TYR A 302 -1.74 -7.31 -17.51
CA TYR A 302 -1.77 -7.95 -18.84
C TYR A 302 -2.78 -9.11 -18.95
N GLY A 303 -3.44 -9.53 -17.86
CA GLY A 303 -4.44 -10.60 -17.85
C GLY A 303 -3.90 -11.99 -18.24
N ARG A 304 -2.60 -12.16 -18.45
CA ARG A 304 -1.94 -13.41 -18.85
C ARG A 304 -0.45 -13.40 -18.53
N PRO A 305 0.21 -14.58 -18.44
CA PRO A 305 1.64 -14.67 -18.15
C PRO A 305 2.50 -13.99 -19.21
N ILE A 306 3.54 -13.31 -18.75
CA ILE A 306 4.55 -12.66 -19.58
C ILE A 306 5.83 -13.48 -19.52
N SER A 307 6.41 -13.77 -20.68
CA SER A 307 7.73 -14.41 -20.79
C SER A 307 8.88 -13.40 -20.88
N GLN A 308 8.60 -12.18 -21.34
CA GLN A 308 9.59 -11.11 -21.46
C GLN A 308 8.89 -9.75 -21.40
N LEU A 309 9.53 -8.78 -20.76
CA LEU A 309 9.10 -7.39 -20.73
C LEU A 309 10.25 -6.49 -21.17
N ILE A 310 10.03 -5.66 -22.19
CA ILE A 310 10.95 -4.60 -22.61
C ILE A 310 10.41 -3.28 -22.08
N VAL A 311 11.21 -2.56 -21.31
CA VAL A 311 10.86 -1.26 -20.73
C VAL A 311 11.67 -0.18 -21.41
N ARG A 312 11.01 0.85 -21.94
CA ARG A 312 11.64 2.03 -22.52
C ARG A 312 11.20 3.26 -21.76
N LEU A 313 12.15 3.93 -21.12
CA LEU A 313 11.93 5.16 -20.38
C LEU A 313 12.46 6.34 -21.19
N ARG A 314 11.63 7.36 -21.38
CA ARG A 314 11.96 8.60 -22.07
C ARG A 314 11.63 9.77 -21.15
N GLY A 315 12.49 10.80 -21.16
CA GLY A 315 12.28 11.94 -20.31
C GLY A 315 13.37 12.98 -20.41
N ALA A 316 13.39 13.86 -19.44
CA ALA A 316 14.36 14.94 -19.32
C ALA A 316 14.99 14.97 -17.94
N ALA A 317 16.19 15.54 -17.87
CA ALA A 317 16.89 15.76 -16.62
C ALA A 317 17.43 17.19 -16.54
N THR A 318 17.76 17.65 -15.34
CA THR A 318 18.55 18.86 -15.16
C THR A 318 19.87 18.73 -15.94
N PRO A 319 20.22 19.70 -16.83
CA PRO A 319 21.49 19.68 -17.54
C PRO A 319 22.67 19.63 -16.57
N VAL A 320 23.62 18.75 -16.81
CA VAL A 320 24.85 18.62 -16.00
C VAL A 320 25.93 19.51 -16.58
N LEU A 321 26.29 20.56 -15.83
CA LEU A 321 27.30 21.53 -16.23
C LEU A 321 28.72 21.08 -15.87
N PRO A 322 29.78 21.72 -16.42
CA PRO A 322 31.15 21.41 -16.06
C PRO A 322 31.39 21.47 -14.54
N GLY A 323 32.00 20.45 -13.98
CA GLY A 323 32.22 20.32 -12.53
C GLY A 323 31.09 19.63 -11.76
N GLN A 324 29.93 19.39 -12.41
CA GLN A 324 28.85 18.60 -11.86
C GLN A 324 28.92 17.15 -12.36
N GLN A 325 28.30 16.24 -11.63
CA GLN A 325 28.13 14.86 -12.04
C GLN A 325 26.68 14.44 -11.85
N GLY A 326 26.16 13.69 -12.80
CA GLY A 326 24.79 13.18 -12.73
C GLY A 326 24.69 11.81 -13.39
N ARG A 327 23.90 10.93 -12.81
CA ARG A 327 23.60 9.61 -13.33
C ARG A 327 22.20 9.22 -12.98
N VAL A 328 21.50 8.62 -13.91
CA VAL A 328 20.20 7.97 -13.68
C VAL A 328 20.43 6.47 -13.71
N ASN A 329 19.95 5.80 -12.69
CA ASN A 329 19.93 4.34 -12.58
C ASN A 329 18.49 3.86 -12.60
N VAL A 330 18.25 2.70 -13.21
CA VAL A 330 16.99 1.98 -13.13
C VAL A 330 17.24 0.66 -12.43
N ILE A 331 16.48 0.45 -11.37
CA ILE A 331 16.52 -0.77 -10.55
C ILE A 331 15.19 -1.50 -10.73
N TRP A 332 15.25 -2.77 -11.06
CA TRP A 332 14.10 -3.64 -11.22
C TRP A 332 14.15 -4.78 -10.21
N ASN A 333 13.16 -4.84 -9.31
CA ASN A 333 13.11 -5.89 -8.26
C ASN A 333 14.42 -6.03 -7.46
N ASP A 334 15.05 -4.90 -7.14
CA ASP A 334 16.33 -4.76 -6.42
C ASP A 334 17.61 -4.93 -7.29
N ASP A 335 17.48 -5.27 -8.57
CA ASP A 335 18.62 -5.41 -9.49
C ASP A 335 18.80 -4.18 -10.36
N LEU A 336 20.03 -3.68 -10.47
CA LEU A 336 20.38 -2.57 -11.37
C LEU A 336 20.33 -3.07 -12.82
N VAL A 337 19.34 -2.62 -13.59
CA VAL A 337 19.09 -3.12 -14.96
C VAL A 337 19.51 -2.13 -16.05
N SER A 338 19.61 -0.84 -15.73
CA SER A 338 20.04 0.18 -16.69
C SER A 338 20.63 1.38 -15.98
N SER A 339 21.55 2.10 -16.65
CA SER A 339 22.21 3.27 -16.11
C SER A 339 22.66 4.20 -17.23
N GLN A 340 22.40 5.51 -17.06
CA GLN A 340 22.78 6.56 -18.02
C GLN A 340 23.47 7.70 -17.29
N ALA A 341 24.66 8.11 -17.75
CA ALA A 341 25.27 9.35 -17.30
C ALA A 341 24.47 10.54 -17.85
N LEU A 342 24.18 11.52 -17.00
CA LEU A 342 23.55 12.76 -17.41
C LEU A 342 24.58 13.71 -18.04
N THR A 343 24.15 14.44 -19.05
CA THR A 343 24.98 15.37 -19.80
C THR A 343 24.29 16.72 -19.93
N GLN A 344 24.89 17.65 -20.66
CA GLN A 344 24.28 18.94 -20.97
C GLN A 344 23.02 18.83 -21.87
N ASP A 345 22.85 17.70 -22.59
CA ASP A 345 21.69 17.47 -23.47
C ASP A 345 20.38 17.20 -22.69
N SER A 346 20.45 17.07 -21.37
CA SER A 346 19.29 16.88 -20.50
C SER A 346 18.35 15.72 -20.87
N ARG A 347 18.62 14.97 -21.95
CA ARG A 347 17.75 13.89 -22.42
C ARG A 347 18.00 12.62 -21.66
N VAL A 348 16.92 11.98 -21.20
CA VAL A 348 16.92 10.64 -20.63
C VAL A 348 16.31 9.66 -21.63
N SER A 349 17.04 8.59 -21.95
CA SER A 349 16.56 7.52 -22.82
C SER A 349 17.18 6.19 -22.36
N LEU A 350 16.42 5.39 -21.65
CA LEU A 350 16.84 4.14 -21.04
C LEU A 350 15.98 3.00 -21.62
N GLU A 351 16.63 1.88 -21.93
CA GLU A 351 15.97 0.66 -22.39
C GLU A 351 16.59 -0.53 -21.69
N PHE A 352 15.76 -1.46 -21.24
CA PHE A 352 16.18 -2.72 -20.67
C PHE A 352 15.15 -3.82 -20.91
N THR A 353 15.60 -5.06 -20.80
CA THR A 353 14.75 -6.24 -20.98
C THR A 353 14.77 -7.08 -19.72
N VAL A 354 13.58 -7.49 -19.28
CA VAL A 354 13.39 -8.38 -18.13
C VAL A 354 12.89 -9.72 -18.63
N GLY A 355 13.60 -10.80 -18.30
CA GLY A 355 13.21 -12.17 -18.60
C GLY A 355 12.18 -12.72 -17.62
N SER A 356 11.54 -13.83 -17.99
CA SER A 356 10.50 -14.47 -17.15
C SER A 356 10.98 -14.89 -15.76
N ALA A 357 12.29 -15.15 -15.59
CA ALA A 357 12.86 -15.51 -14.30
C ALA A 357 12.85 -14.35 -13.28
N ASP A 358 12.95 -13.11 -13.79
CA ASP A 358 13.04 -11.88 -12.99
C ASP A 358 11.69 -11.15 -12.88
N LEU A 359 10.64 -11.68 -13.52
CA LEU A 359 9.27 -11.19 -13.44
C LEU A 359 8.56 -11.79 -12.23
N ARG A 360 8.05 -10.93 -11.36
CA ARG A 360 7.25 -11.28 -10.17
C ARG A 360 5.78 -10.94 -10.41
N ALA A 361 4.87 -11.43 -9.56
CA ALA A 361 3.45 -11.05 -9.59
C ALA A 361 3.30 -9.52 -9.49
N THR A 362 4.08 -8.88 -8.62
CA THR A 362 4.23 -7.43 -8.52
C THR A 362 5.70 -7.09 -8.70
N ASN A 363 5.99 -6.26 -9.69
CA ASN A 363 7.34 -5.80 -9.96
C ASN A 363 7.52 -4.36 -9.46
N TYR A 364 8.73 -4.05 -9.05
CA TYR A 364 9.12 -2.74 -8.55
C TYR A 364 10.13 -2.11 -9.50
N LEU A 365 9.76 -0.98 -10.08
CA LEU A 365 10.63 -0.15 -10.90
C LEU A 365 11.07 1.05 -10.06
N THR A 366 12.35 1.14 -9.74
CA THR A 366 12.91 2.30 -9.03
C THR A 366 13.75 3.13 -10.00
N LEU A 367 13.35 4.38 -10.18
CA LEU A 367 14.16 5.40 -10.82
C LEU A 367 15.03 6.06 -9.75
N GLN A 368 16.35 6.00 -9.88
CA GLN A 368 17.30 6.57 -8.93
C GLN A 368 18.15 7.63 -9.63
N LEU A 369 18.18 8.82 -9.08
CA LEU A 369 19.08 9.90 -9.48
C LEU A 369 20.27 9.95 -8.53
N GLN A 370 21.47 9.90 -9.06
CA GLN A 370 22.71 10.26 -8.38
C GLN A 370 23.18 11.60 -8.96
N TYR A 371 23.13 12.67 -8.17
CA TYR A 371 23.47 14.01 -8.63
C TYR A 371 24.42 14.71 -7.66
N GLN A 372 25.58 15.09 -8.19
CA GLN A 372 26.61 15.85 -7.47
C GLN A 372 26.76 17.23 -8.11
N PRO A 373 26.30 18.29 -7.46
CA PRO A 373 26.46 19.66 -7.95
C PRO A 373 27.92 20.11 -7.90
N ALA A 374 28.29 21.12 -8.71
CA ALA A 374 29.57 21.77 -8.61
C ALA A 374 29.53 22.84 -7.54
N GLY A 375 30.35 22.69 -6.51
CA GLY A 375 30.47 23.67 -5.43
C GLY A 375 29.23 23.69 -4.51
N GLY A 376 29.21 24.68 -3.66
CA GLY A 376 28.29 24.77 -2.54
C GLY A 376 29.00 24.35 -1.27
N ASP A 377 28.70 25.01 -0.18
CA ASP A 377 29.02 24.53 1.17
C ASP A 377 27.71 24.11 1.85
N CYS A 378 27.81 23.38 2.94
CA CYS A 378 26.62 22.85 3.62
C CYS A 378 25.75 23.97 4.22
N SER A 379 26.24 25.20 4.32
CA SER A 379 25.50 26.41 4.73
C SER A 379 24.75 27.07 3.58
N ASN A 380 25.14 26.77 2.33
CA ASN A 380 24.49 27.24 1.11
C ASN A 380 24.20 26.03 0.21
N PRO A 381 23.08 25.32 0.46
CA PRO A 381 22.79 24.06 -0.17
C PRO A 381 22.72 24.23 -1.71
N PRO A 382 23.37 23.34 -2.44
CA PRO A 382 23.36 23.37 -3.88
C PRO A 382 21.95 23.14 -4.44
N LEU A 383 21.69 23.66 -5.63
CA LEU A 383 20.43 23.39 -6.32
C LEU A 383 20.31 21.90 -6.63
N PRO A 384 19.14 21.30 -6.39
CA PRO A 384 18.91 19.90 -6.68
C PRO A 384 18.86 19.63 -8.19
N GLY A 385 19.28 18.44 -8.59
CA GLY A 385 18.99 17.91 -9.91
C GLY A 385 17.60 17.29 -9.93
N THR A 386 16.99 17.27 -11.12
CA THR A 386 15.68 16.62 -11.35
C THR A 386 15.80 15.69 -12.54
N VAL A 387 15.15 14.55 -12.48
CA VAL A 387 14.84 13.66 -13.60
C VAL A 387 13.35 13.48 -13.65
N ASP A 388 12.77 13.72 -14.80
CA ASP A 388 11.34 13.61 -15.07
C ASP A 388 11.12 12.66 -16.25
N ILE A 389 10.44 11.54 -16.01
CA ILE A 389 10.10 10.56 -17.03
C ILE A 389 8.70 10.86 -17.57
N ASP A 390 8.62 11.03 -18.87
CA ASP A 390 7.36 11.18 -19.58
C ASP A 390 6.63 9.84 -19.62
N VAL A 391 5.64 9.67 -18.76
CA VAL A 391 4.89 8.42 -18.60
C VAL A 391 4.02 8.08 -19.82
N GLY A 392 3.60 9.07 -20.60
CA GLY A 392 2.81 8.88 -21.82
C GLY A 392 3.62 8.44 -23.04
N THR A 393 4.94 8.67 -23.03
CA THR A 393 5.85 8.24 -24.13
C THR A 393 6.80 7.12 -23.74
N SER A 394 6.84 6.77 -22.47
CA SER A 394 7.58 5.62 -21.95
C SER A 394 6.73 4.35 -22.07
N THR A 395 7.31 3.27 -22.59
CA THR A 395 6.55 2.08 -22.99
C THR A 395 6.98 0.81 -22.26
N LEU A 396 6.00 -0.07 -22.08
CA LEU A 396 6.10 -1.44 -21.61
C LEU A 396 5.69 -2.36 -22.75
N SER A 397 6.64 -3.11 -23.33
CA SER A 397 6.35 -4.06 -24.43
C SER A 397 6.49 -5.48 -23.90
N ALA A 398 5.36 -6.19 -23.77
CA ALA A 398 5.29 -7.54 -23.23
C ALA A 398 5.26 -8.60 -24.33
N THR A 399 6.03 -9.65 -24.15
CA THR A 399 5.90 -10.91 -24.90
C THR A 399 5.19 -11.91 -24.00
N PHE A 400 4.04 -12.44 -24.47
CA PHE A 400 3.28 -13.41 -23.69
C PHE A 400 3.84 -14.82 -23.85
N GLY A 401 3.79 -15.59 -22.76
CA GLY A 401 4.30 -16.96 -22.73
C GLY A 401 4.33 -17.53 -21.32
N ALA A 402 4.69 -18.80 -21.20
CA ALA A 402 4.83 -19.45 -19.91
C ALA A 402 5.96 -18.81 -19.10
N SER A 403 5.71 -18.57 -17.81
CA SER A 403 6.76 -18.14 -16.90
C SER A 403 7.70 -19.28 -16.55
N GLU A 404 8.99 -19.01 -16.53
CA GLU A 404 10.05 -19.93 -16.08
C GLU A 404 10.39 -19.77 -14.60
N ALA A 405 9.75 -18.84 -13.90
CA ALA A 405 9.99 -18.63 -12.48
C ALA A 405 9.77 -19.91 -11.66
N PRO A 406 10.66 -20.25 -10.71
CA PRO A 406 10.58 -21.50 -9.96
C PRO A 406 9.48 -21.46 -8.88
N GLY A 407 8.82 -22.62 -8.65
CA GLY A 407 7.94 -22.87 -7.53
C GLY A 407 6.74 -21.93 -7.42
N PHE A 408 6.44 -21.46 -6.21
CA PHE A 408 5.33 -20.55 -5.92
C PHE A 408 5.47 -19.15 -6.54
N GLN A 409 6.63 -18.78 -7.01
CA GLN A 409 6.83 -17.51 -7.74
C GLN A 409 6.10 -17.49 -9.09
N ARG A 410 5.72 -18.65 -9.61
CA ARG A 410 4.83 -18.76 -10.78
C ARG A 410 3.40 -18.41 -10.47
N PHE A 411 3.00 -18.46 -9.21
CA PHE A 411 1.61 -18.40 -8.79
C PHE A 411 1.34 -17.17 -7.93
N PRO A 412 0.41 -16.34 -8.26
CA PRO A 412 -0.27 -16.14 -9.55
C PRO A 412 0.39 -14.99 -10.32
N GLN A 413 1.18 -15.26 -11.33
CA GLN A 413 1.81 -14.19 -12.12
C GLN A 413 0.78 -13.36 -12.89
N SER A 414 -0.27 -14.01 -13.39
CA SER A 414 -1.49 -13.37 -13.84
C SER A 414 -2.64 -14.35 -13.77
N PHE A 415 -3.79 -13.89 -13.34
CA PHE A 415 -5.02 -14.65 -13.48
C PHE A 415 -5.78 -14.17 -14.71
N ALA A 416 -6.50 -15.06 -15.36
CA ALA A 416 -7.53 -14.67 -16.31
C ALA A 416 -8.57 -13.79 -15.59
N ALA A 417 -9.30 -12.97 -16.34
CA ALA A 417 -10.37 -12.13 -15.81
C ALA A 417 -11.44 -12.93 -15.02
N SER A 418 -11.51 -14.24 -15.26
CA SER A 418 -12.38 -15.16 -14.55
C SER A 418 -11.61 -16.40 -14.12
N ILE A 419 -11.59 -16.69 -12.83
CA ILE A 419 -10.96 -17.88 -12.25
C ILE A 419 -12.07 -18.79 -11.71
N PRO A 420 -12.26 -20.00 -12.24
CA PRO A 420 -13.18 -20.95 -11.65
C PRO A 420 -12.61 -21.46 -10.32
N VAL A 421 -13.31 -21.16 -9.23
CA VAL A 421 -12.96 -21.66 -7.89
C VAL A 421 -13.95 -22.75 -7.50
N SER A 422 -13.44 -23.96 -7.23
CA SER A 422 -14.25 -25.04 -6.67
C SER A 422 -14.00 -25.12 -5.16
N LEU A 423 -15.05 -24.90 -4.38
CA LEU A 423 -15.01 -25.13 -2.94
C LEU A 423 -15.42 -26.57 -2.68
N ALA A 424 -14.58 -27.31 -1.93
CA ALA A 424 -14.98 -28.60 -1.42
C ALA A 424 -16.14 -28.39 -0.43
N PRO A 425 -17.21 -29.24 -0.46
CA PRO A 425 -18.23 -29.17 0.58
C PRO A 425 -17.56 -29.38 1.94
N PRO A 426 -18.05 -28.71 3.01
CA PRO A 426 -17.54 -28.95 4.34
C PRO A 426 -17.69 -30.43 4.64
N GLU A 427 -16.57 -31.11 4.92
CA GLU A 427 -16.63 -32.49 5.38
C GLU A 427 -17.46 -32.47 6.64
N ALA A 428 -18.54 -33.30 6.65
CA ALA A 428 -19.34 -33.51 7.84
C ALA A 428 -18.42 -34.17 8.89
N MET A 429 -17.95 -33.38 9.87
CA MET A 429 -17.31 -33.89 11.08
C MET A 429 -18.35 -34.38 12.07
#